data_8559ed355d1c1697a38392d95e058138
#
_entry.id   8559ed355d1c1697a38392d95e058138
#
_cell.length_a   1.000
_cell.length_b   1.000
_cell.length_c   1.000
_cell.angle_alpha   90.00
_cell.angle_beta   90.00
_cell.angle_gamma   90.00
#
_symmetry.space_group_name_H-M   'P 1'
#
loop_
_entity.id
_entity.type
_entity.pdbx_description
1 polymer ?
#
loop_
_entity_poly.entity_id
_entity_poly.type
_entity_poly.pdbx_seq_one_letter_code
_entity_poly.pdbx_strand_id
1 'polypeptide(L)'
;MNGRVSYLGPEGSYTYLAARAMCGEAELVPCSTFSAALRALSEGKTDACVLPIENTINGGVLQNMDLLACNAQLVAVKEYTLRIDHRLITLAGADRGKINRIFSHRQALDQCSGFLSTHYPQAELIAENSTAASISCIERATDAAIAGAQCAAEGYDVSPECISDEKNNYTHFLFVIRGELPEDFKSGKVYFTLTCNHVPGALMKLLSIINDYSLNMTKIESRPIKNRVGEYRFFIEVEGDYSAQKVKDALASLKANTRSFRLIGAY
;
A
#
# COMPACT_ATOMS: atom_id res chain seq x y z
N MET A 1 -12.50 -17.80 -0.29
CA MET A 1 -12.57 -17.46 -1.73
C MET A 1 -11.61 -18.41 -2.45
N ASN A 2 -12.12 -19.32 -3.28
CA ASN A 2 -11.29 -20.25 -4.05
C ASN A 2 -10.87 -19.58 -5.37
N GLY A 3 -9.96 -18.61 -5.32
CA GLY A 3 -9.54 -17.87 -6.50
C GLY A 3 -8.06 -17.57 -6.47
N ARG A 4 -7.55 -16.98 -7.56
CA ARG A 4 -6.14 -16.57 -7.72
C ARG A 4 -6.00 -15.09 -7.40
N VAL A 5 -5.05 -14.74 -6.53
CA VAL A 5 -4.85 -13.36 -6.07
C VAL A 5 -3.41 -12.93 -6.35
N SER A 6 -3.25 -11.93 -7.20
CA SER A 6 -1.95 -11.35 -7.51
C SER A 6 -1.49 -10.36 -6.44
N TYR A 7 -0.18 -10.29 -6.22
CA TYR A 7 0.44 -9.38 -5.29
C TYR A 7 1.90 -9.09 -5.68
N LEU A 8 2.51 -8.03 -5.14
CA LEU A 8 3.95 -7.80 -5.30
C LEU A 8 4.72 -8.79 -4.43
N GLY A 9 5.45 -9.73 -5.07
CA GLY A 9 6.32 -10.68 -4.41
C GLY A 9 7.61 -10.06 -3.81
N PRO A 10 8.47 -10.90 -3.24
CA PRO A 10 8.34 -12.34 -3.11
C PRO A 10 7.40 -12.79 -1.99
N GLU A 11 7.25 -14.10 -1.82
CA GLU A 11 6.63 -14.70 -0.64
C GLU A 11 7.37 -14.22 0.64
N GLY A 12 6.64 -14.05 1.75
CA GLY A 12 7.17 -13.45 2.98
C GLY A 12 7.17 -11.91 3.00
N SER A 13 6.96 -11.23 1.85
CA SER A 13 6.82 -9.77 1.84
C SER A 13 5.60 -9.30 2.65
N TYR A 14 5.57 -8.02 3.06
CA TYR A 14 4.39 -7.45 3.73
C TYR A 14 3.13 -7.49 2.85
N THR A 15 3.28 -7.36 1.52
CA THR A 15 2.15 -7.52 0.58
C THR A 15 1.64 -8.97 0.56
N TYR A 16 2.54 -9.95 0.65
CA TYR A 16 2.16 -11.36 0.82
C TYR A 16 1.36 -11.59 2.10
N LEU A 17 1.82 -11.04 3.24
CA LEU A 17 1.09 -11.16 4.52
C LEU A 17 -0.30 -10.55 4.43
N ALA A 18 -0.42 -9.36 3.85
CA ALA A 18 -1.71 -8.72 3.65
C ALA A 18 -2.63 -9.57 2.74
N ALA A 19 -2.09 -10.09 1.63
CA ALA A 19 -2.84 -10.97 0.74
C ALA A 19 -3.32 -12.24 1.45
N ARG A 20 -2.46 -12.88 2.22
CA ARG A 20 -2.81 -14.07 2.99
C ARG A 20 -3.90 -13.78 4.04
N ALA A 21 -3.80 -12.65 4.75
CA ALA A 21 -4.80 -12.23 5.73
C ALA A 21 -6.17 -11.92 5.10
N MET A 22 -6.19 -11.33 3.89
CA MET A 22 -7.42 -10.95 3.21
C MET A 22 -8.12 -12.10 2.47
N CYS A 23 -7.36 -13.12 2.03
CA CYS A 23 -7.82 -14.14 1.08
C CYS A 23 -7.83 -15.56 1.65
N GLY A 24 -7.22 -15.83 2.82
CA GLY A 24 -7.17 -17.17 3.43
C GLY A 24 -6.48 -18.19 2.51
N GLU A 25 -7.23 -19.22 2.09
CA GLU A 25 -6.74 -20.35 1.30
C GLU A 25 -6.63 -20.10 -0.22
N ALA A 26 -6.83 -18.86 -0.68
CA ALA A 26 -6.66 -18.54 -2.10
C ALA A 26 -5.24 -18.80 -2.60
N GLU A 27 -5.11 -19.15 -3.88
CA GLU A 27 -3.81 -19.24 -4.56
C GLU A 27 -3.20 -17.84 -4.70
N LEU A 28 -2.06 -17.60 -4.06
CA LEU A 28 -1.35 -16.34 -4.15
C LEU A 28 -0.33 -16.36 -5.29
N VAL A 29 -0.44 -15.41 -6.22
CA VAL A 29 0.37 -15.32 -7.43
C VAL A 29 1.37 -14.15 -7.29
N PRO A 30 2.65 -14.41 -7.00
CA PRO A 30 3.64 -13.35 -6.87
C PRO A 30 3.96 -12.72 -8.22
N CYS A 31 4.04 -11.39 -8.24
CA CYS A 31 4.42 -10.61 -9.42
C CYS A 31 5.67 -9.76 -9.12
N SER A 32 6.43 -9.44 -10.15
CA SER A 32 7.67 -8.67 -10.02
C SER A 32 7.45 -7.16 -9.81
N THR A 33 6.27 -6.64 -10.17
CA THR A 33 5.91 -5.22 -10.01
C THR A 33 4.42 -5.08 -9.69
N PHE A 34 4.03 -3.94 -9.08
CA PHE A 34 2.61 -3.61 -8.88
C PHE A 34 1.85 -3.52 -10.21
N SER A 35 2.47 -2.98 -11.25
CA SER A 35 1.88 -2.94 -12.60
C SER A 35 1.63 -4.33 -13.16
N ALA A 36 2.53 -5.29 -12.93
CA ALA A 36 2.33 -6.68 -13.35
C ALA A 36 1.21 -7.36 -12.57
N ALA A 37 1.12 -7.10 -11.26
CA ALA A 37 0.04 -7.65 -10.43
C ALA A 37 -1.34 -7.13 -10.87
N LEU A 38 -1.50 -5.81 -11.07
CA LEU A 38 -2.75 -5.24 -11.58
C LEU A 38 -3.08 -5.68 -13.00
N ARG A 39 -2.06 -5.83 -13.86
CA ARG A 39 -2.27 -6.33 -15.23
C ARG A 39 -2.76 -7.78 -15.22
N ALA A 40 -2.23 -8.64 -14.35
CA ALA A 40 -2.73 -10.01 -14.21
C ALA A 40 -4.23 -10.03 -13.86
N LEU A 41 -4.69 -9.12 -12.98
CA LEU A 41 -6.10 -8.95 -12.68
C LEU A 41 -6.88 -8.42 -13.88
N SER A 42 -6.42 -7.36 -14.54
CA SER A 42 -7.14 -6.74 -15.66
C SER A 42 -7.28 -7.68 -16.87
N GLU A 43 -6.29 -8.55 -17.10
CA GLU A 43 -6.30 -9.57 -18.15
C GLU A 43 -7.07 -10.84 -17.74
N GLY A 44 -7.59 -10.93 -16.52
CA GLY A 44 -8.34 -12.10 -16.02
C GLY A 44 -7.47 -13.32 -15.70
N LYS A 45 -6.17 -13.14 -15.54
CA LYS A 45 -5.25 -14.20 -15.10
C LYS A 45 -5.37 -14.47 -13.60
N THR A 46 -5.85 -13.48 -12.85
CA THR A 46 -6.20 -13.59 -11.43
C THR A 46 -7.57 -12.98 -11.20
N ASP A 47 -8.22 -13.36 -10.08
CA ASP A 47 -9.57 -12.92 -9.72
C ASP A 47 -9.53 -11.65 -8.87
N ALA A 48 -8.40 -11.42 -8.19
CA ALA A 48 -8.17 -10.24 -7.38
C ALA A 48 -6.69 -9.85 -7.36
N CYS A 49 -6.41 -8.65 -6.81
CA CYS A 49 -5.07 -8.15 -6.57
C CYS A 49 -5.01 -7.45 -5.22
N VAL A 50 -3.92 -7.64 -4.47
CA VAL A 50 -3.65 -6.90 -3.23
C VAL A 50 -2.54 -5.88 -3.47
N LEU A 51 -2.81 -4.62 -3.11
CA LEU A 51 -1.90 -3.50 -3.30
C LEU A 51 -1.81 -2.63 -2.04
N PRO A 52 -0.61 -2.22 -1.62
CA PRO A 52 -0.48 -1.15 -0.63
C PRO A 52 -0.91 0.19 -1.25
N ILE A 53 -1.66 0.98 -0.48
CA ILE A 53 -2.13 2.29 -0.94
C ILE A 53 -1.58 3.45 -0.12
N GLU A 54 -1.20 3.18 1.12
CA GLU A 54 -0.67 4.18 2.03
C GLU A 54 0.17 3.53 3.13
N ASN A 55 1.20 4.22 3.58
CA ASN A 55 1.98 3.88 4.77
C ASN A 55 1.99 5.09 5.72
N THR A 56 1.81 4.86 7.01
CA THR A 56 1.69 5.93 8.02
C THR A 56 2.93 6.83 8.14
N ILE A 57 4.10 6.34 7.74
CA ILE A 57 5.36 7.10 7.78
C ILE A 57 5.63 7.79 6.44
N ASN A 58 5.43 7.07 5.33
CA ASN A 58 5.83 7.53 3.99
C ASN A 58 4.68 8.11 3.16
N GLY A 59 3.44 8.10 3.70
CA GLY A 59 2.26 8.61 2.99
C GLY A 59 1.77 7.67 1.88
N GLY A 60 1.09 8.23 0.89
CA GLY A 60 0.46 7.49 -0.20
C GLY A 60 1.45 6.75 -1.10
N VAL A 61 1.13 5.52 -1.48
CA VAL A 61 1.86 4.77 -2.50
C VAL A 61 1.41 5.27 -3.88
N LEU A 62 1.97 6.40 -4.28
CA LEU A 62 1.52 7.22 -5.41
C LEU A 62 1.42 6.45 -6.72
N GLN A 63 2.36 5.53 -6.97
CA GLN A 63 2.32 4.67 -8.16
C GLN A 63 1.06 3.80 -8.20
N ASN A 64 0.66 3.21 -7.08
CA ASN A 64 -0.52 2.35 -7.02
C ASN A 64 -1.81 3.14 -7.13
N MET A 65 -1.85 4.34 -6.55
CA MET A 65 -2.96 5.28 -6.72
C MET A 65 -3.17 5.63 -8.20
N ASP A 66 -2.09 6.00 -8.90
CA ASP A 66 -2.14 6.31 -10.34
C ASP A 66 -2.56 5.09 -11.18
N LEU A 67 -2.04 3.90 -10.88
CA LEU A 67 -2.40 2.65 -11.55
C LEU A 67 -3.90 2.35 -11.39
N LEU A 68 -4.45 2.46 -10.19
CA LEU A 68 -5.88 2.29 -9.93
C LEU A 68 -6.71 3.35 -10.67
N ALA A 69 -6.29 4.61 -10.63
CA ALA A 69 -7.00 5.69 -11.31
C ALA A 69 -7.05 5.53 -12.83
N CYS A 70 -6.10 4.83 -13.45
CA CYS A 70 -6.04 4.58 -14.88
C CYS A 70 -6.79 3.33 -15.36
N ASN A 71 -7.20 2.43 -14.45
CA ASN A 71 -7.85 1.15 -14.79
C ASN A 71 -9.34 1.15 -14.43
N ALA A 72 -10.19 1.67 -15.33
CA ALA A 72 -11.62 1.89 -15.07
C ALA A 72 -12.43 0.63 -14.70
N GLN A 73 -11.96 -0.53 -15.11
CA GLN A 73 -12.61 -1.82 -14.84
C GLN A 73 -12.22 -2.45 -13.48
N LEU A 74 -11.40 -1.77 -12.70
CA LEU A 74 -10.93 -2.28 -11.41
C LEU A 74 -11.55 -1.48 -10.26
N VAL A 75 -11.96 -2.16 -9.19
CA VAL A 75 -12.57 -1.55 -8.02
C VAL A 75 -12.07 -2.21 -6.74
N ALA A 76 -11.76 -1.42 -5.71
CA ALA A 76 -11.39 -1.90 -4.39
C ALA A 76 -12.66 -2.24 -3.58
N VAL A 77 -12.65 -3.41 -2.91
CA VAL A 77 -13.82 -3.95 -2.18
C VAL A 77 -13.53 -4.30 -0.72
N LYS A 78 -12.25 -4.28 -0.31
CA LYS A 78 -11.84 -4.47 1.09
C LYS A 78 -10.57 -3.69 1.35
N GLU A 79 -10.38 -3.27 2.60
CA GLU A 79 -9.12 -2.76 3.13
C GLU A 79 -8.55 -3.69 4.20
N TYR A 80 -7.24 -3.63 4.39
CA TYR A 80 -6.53 -4.29 5.49
C TYR A 80 -5.36 -3.44 5.93
N THR A 81 -5.25 -3.22 7.25
CA THR A 81 -4.14 -2.48 7.84
C THR A 81 -3.18 -3.46 8.49
N LEU A 82 -1.94 -3.49 8.00
CA LEU A 82 -0.88 -4.35 8.51
C LEU A 82 0.16 -3.48 9.25
N ARG A 83 0.52 -3.91 10.46
CA ARG A 83 1.68 -3.35 11.16
C ARG A 83 2.96 -3.80 10.48
N ILE A 84 3.86 -2.86 10.22
CA ILE A 84 5.18 -3.09 9.64
C ILE A 84 6.20 -3.16 10.78
N ASP A 85 6.78 -4.33 10.97
CA ASP A 85 7.70 -4.61 12.07
C ASP A 85 9.06 -5.05 11.49
N HIS A 86 10.01 -4.12 11.43
CA HIS A 86 11.35 -4.41 10.94
C HIS A 86 12.22 -5.07 12.03
N ARG A 87 12.85 -6.17 11.66
CA ARG A 87 13.74 -6.95 12.51
C ARG A 87 15.11 -7.07 11.88
N LEU A 88 16.14 -7.13 12.73
CA LEU A 88 17.48 -7.53 12.28
C LEU A 88 17.53 -9.05 12.23
N ILE A 89 17.91 -9.59 11.09
CA ILE A 89 17.99 -11.03 10.82
C ILE A 89 19.42 -11.36 10.47
N THR A 90 19.95 -12.40 11.09
CA THR A 90 21.35 -12.88 10.93
C THR A 90 21.36 -14.38 10.72
N LEU A 91 22.47 -14.97 10.31
CA LEU A 91 22.64 -16.42 10.41
C LEU A 91 22.54 -16.87 11.88
N ALA A 92 22.01 -18.06 12.10
CA ALA A 92 21.86 -18.64 13.43
C ALA A 92 23.22 -18.71 14.15
N GLY A 93 23.27 -18.23 15.39
CA GLY A 93 24.48 -18.19 16.19
C GLY A 93 25.51 -17.13 15.79
N ALA A 94 25.20 -16.25 14.85
CA ALA A 94 26.08 -15.15 14.47
C ALA A 94 26.29 -14.14 15.63
N ASP A 95 27.52 -13.70 15.81
CA ASP A 95 27.84 -12.64 16.77
C ASP A 95 27.39 -11.28 16.21
N ARG A 96 26.28 -10.75 16.73
CA ARG A 96 25.72 -9.46 16.29
C ARG A 96 26.67 -8.29 16.46
N GLY A 97 27.65 -8.37 17.38
CA GLY A 97 28.67 -7.34 17.56
C GLY A 97 29.70 -7.28 16.41
N LYS A 98 29.71 -8.28 15.51
CA LYS A 98 30.63 -8.35 14.38
C LYS A 98 29.96 -8.07 13.01
N ILE A 99 28.69 -7.70 13.01
CA ILE A 99 27.97 -7.37 11.77
C ILE A 99 28.61 -6.14 11.13
N ASN A 100 28.96 -6.27 9.86
CA ASN A 100 29.60 -5.20 9.08
C ASN A 100 28.96 -4.94 7.72
N ARG A 101 27.96 -5.75 7.29
CA ARG A 101 27.12 -5.50 6.12
C ARG A 101 25.65 -5.72 6.47
N ILE A 102 24.80 -4.77 6.12
CA ILE A 102 23.36 -4.86 6.40
C ILE A 102 22.57 -4.58 5.11
N PHE A 103 21.77 -5.56 4.70
CA PHE A 103 20.99 -5.54 3.46
C PHE A 103 19.53 -5.24 3.75
N SER A 104 18.91 -4.34 3.01
CA SER A 104 17.45 -4.18 2.98
C SER A 104 16.99 -3.27 1.85
N HIS A 105 15.68 -3.17 1.64
CA HIS A 105 15.12 -2.11 0.82
C HIS A 105 15.47 -0.73 1.40
N ARG A 106 15.81 0.23 0.54
CA ARG A 106 16.24 1.58 0.96
C ARG A 106 15.34 2.20 2.01
N GLN A 107 14.03 2.12 1.82
CA GLN A 107 13.04 2.65 2.75
C GLN A 107 13.15 2.03 4.15
N ALA A 108 13.42 0.73 4.26
CA ALA A 108 13.57 0.06 5.56
C ALA A 108 14.87 0.45 6.25
N LEU A 109 15.96 0.63 5.49
CA LEU A 109 17.22 1.18 6.02
C LEU A 109 17.01 2.58 6.60
N ASP A 110 16.30 3.44 5.87
CA ASP A 110 16.01 4.81 6.32
C ASP A 110 15.10 4.82 7.57
N GLN A 111 14.13 3.91 7.67
CA GLN A 111 13.23 3.76 8.83
C GLN A 111 13.92 3.16 10.08
N CYS A 112 15.11 2.61 9.95
CA CYS A 112 15.91 2.06 11.03
C CYS A 112 17.22 2.83 11.25
N SER A 113 17.35 4.03 10.67
CA SER A 113 18.61 4.77 10.63
C SER A 113 19.17 5.13 12.01
N GLY A 114 18.29 5.48 12.96
CA GLY A 114 18.66 5.77 14.35
C GLY A 114 19.23 4.54 15.06
N PHE A 115 18.54 3.39 14.93
CA PHE A 115 19.04 2.12 15.45
C PHE A 115 20.38 1.73 14.81
N LEU A 116 20.50 1.83 13.50
CA LEU A 116 21.72 1.46 12.76
C LEU A 116 22.90 2.34 13.12
N SER A 117 22.71 3.66 13.20
CA SER A 117 23.77 4.58 13.56
C SER A 117 24.29 4.38 14.99
N THR A 118 23.43 3.93 15.89
CA THR A 118 23.78 3.68 17.29
C THR A 118 24.50 2.34 17.48
N HIS A 119 24.02 1.27 16.86
CA HIS A 119 24.49 -0.09 17.11
C HIS A 119 25.48 -0.61 16.05
N TYR A 120 25.41 -0.07 14.83
CA TYR A 120 26.22 -0.51 13.68
C TYR A 120 26.81 0.66 12.90
N PRO A 121 27.48 1.64 13.54
CA PRO A 121 27.96 2.88 12.90
C PRO A 121 29.01 2.64 11.80
N GLN A 122 29.65 1.45 11.79
CA GLN A 122 30.67 1.09 10.81
C GLN A 122 30.19 0.08 9.76
N ALA A 123 28.91 -0.35 9.85
CA ALA A 123 28.38 -1.33 8.89
C ALA A 123 28.10 -0.66 7.54
N GLU A 124 28.42 -1.37 6.48
CA GLU A 124 28.01 -1.01 5.12
C GLU A 124 26.51 -1.30 4.94
N LEU A 125 25.73 -0.28 4.57
CA LEU A 125 24.30 -0.41 4.31
C LEU A 125 24.06 -0.60 2.81
N ILE A 126 23.55 -1.76 2.42
CA ILE A 126 23.39 -2.16 1.01
C ILE A 126 21.90 -2.21 0.67
N ALA A 127 21.51 -1.39 -0.32
CA ALA A 127 20.13 -1.30 -0.76
C ALA A 127 19.77 -2.44 -1.72
N GLU A 128 18.64 -3.11 -1.42
CA GLU A 128 18.09 -4.22 -2.18
C GLU A 128 16.68 -3.88 -2.73
N ASN A 129 16.21 -4.68 -3.67
CA ASN A 129 14.93 -4.47 -4.34
C ASN A 129 13.72 -4.65 -3.41
N SER A 130 13.84 -5.44 -2.35
CA SER A 130 12.81 -5.61 -1.32
C SER A 130 13.43 -6.07 0.00
N THR A 131 12.72 -5.81 1.11
CA THR A 131 13.11 -6.30 2.44
C THR A 131 13.13 -7.83 2.50
N ALA A 132 12.18 -8.51 1.87
CA ALA A 132 12.13 -9.97 1.87
C ALA A 132 13.27 -10.60 1.03
N ALA A 133 13.63 -9.97 -0.11
CA ALA A 133 14.74 -10.44 -0.94
C ALA A 133 16.10 -10.28 -0.26
N SER A 134 16.26 -9.31 0.65
CA SER A 134 17.53 -9.07 1.33
C SER A 134 18.02 -10.25 2.21
N ILE A 135 17.11 -11.15 2.61
CA ILE A 135 17.49 -12.34 3.38
C ILE A 135 18.45 -13.25 2.59
N SER A 136 18.23 -13.39 1.29
CA SER A 136 19.10 -14.21 0.42
C SER A 136 20.50 -13.63 0.23
N CYS A 137 20.73 -12.38 0.63
CA CYS A 137 22.04 -11.74 0.57
C CYS A 137 22.93 -12.03 1.79
N ILE A 138 22.39 -12.68 2.83
CA ILE A 138 23.13 -13.07 4.03
C ILE A 138 23.96 -14.34 3.70
N GLU A 139 25.25 -14.16 3.46
CA GLU A 139 26.17 -15.24 3.10
C GLU A 139 27.18 -15.55 4.22
N ARG A 140 27.47 -14.58 5.09
CA ARG A 140 28.52 -14.63 6.09
C ARG A 140 27.95 -14.39 7.49
N ALA A 141 28.62 -14.87 8.50
CA ALA A 141 28.26 -14.59 9.90
C ALA A 141 28.38 -13.09 10.30
N THR A 142 28.99 -12.26 9.44
CA THR A 142 29.09 -10.80 9.60
C THR A 142 28.04 -10.04 8.79
N ASP A 143 27.13 -10.73 8.13
CA ASP A 143 26.04 -10.15 7.35
C ASP A 143 24.74 -10.15 8.16
N ALA A 144 23.91 -9.15 7.91
CA ALA A 144 22.56 -9.09 8.43
C ALA A 144 21.61 -8.55 7.36
N ALA A 145 20.33 -8.80 7.53
CA ALA A 145 19.28 -8.15 6.75
C ALA A 145 18.24 -7.50 7.67
N ILE A 146 17.56 -6.47 7.16
CA ILE A 146 16.39 -5.89 7.81
C ILE A 146 15.16 -6.32 7.02
N ALA A 147 14.28 -7.10 7.67
CA ALA A 147 13.02 -7.58 7.09
C ALA A 147 11.99 -7.85 8.19
N GLY A 148 10.78 -8.24 7.82
CA GLY A 148 9.81 -8.78 8.78
C GLY A 148 10.25 -10.15 9.29
N ALA A 149 9.92 -10.47 10.54
CA ALA A 149 10.29 -11.75 11.17
C ALA A 149 9.87 -12.98 10.36
N GLN A 150 8.75 -12.89 9.63
CA GLN A 150 8.22 -13.96 8.77
C GLN A 150 9.11 -14.30 7.57
N CYS A 151 10.08 -13.44 7.24
CA CYS A 151 11.02 -13.70 6.16
C CYS A 151 12.15 -14.68 6.58
N ALA A 152 12.38 -14.85 7.89
CA ALA A 152 13.41 -15.74 8.39
C ALA A 152 12.92 -17.20 8.35
N ALA A 153 13.65 -18.03 7.60
CA ALA A 153 13.50 -19.49 7.60
C ALA A 153 14.36 -20.13 8.70
N GLU A 154 14.35 -21.44 8.77
CA GLU A 154 15.28 -22.21 9.60
C GLU A 154 16.74 -21.85 9.24
N GLY A 155 17.59 -21.69 10.27
CA GLY A 155 18.99 -21.28 10.08
C GLY A 155 19.23 -19.78 10.23
N TYR A 156 18.22 -18.98 10.58
CA TYR A 156 18.35 -17.57 10.87
C TYR A 156 17.91 -17.22 12.29
N ASP A 157 18.57 -16.24 12.88
CA ASP A 157 18.19 -15.61 14.15
C ASP A 157 17.55 -14.25 13.88
N VAL A 158 16.40 -14.00 14.53
CA VAL A 158 15.65 -12.75 14.43
C VAL A 158 15.83 -11.93 15.71
N SER A 159 16.02 -10.61 15.59
CA SER A 159 16.04 -9.73 16.77
C SER A 159 14.73 -9.83 17.55
N PRO A 160 14.77 -9.85 18.91
CA PRO A 160 13.57 -10.01 19.72
C PRO A 160 12.64 -8.79 19.63
N GLU A 161 13.18 -7.61 19.29
CA GLU A 161 12.44 -6.36 19.23
C GLU A 161 12.45 -5.77 17.82
N CYS A 162 11.40 -4.98 17.54
CA CYS A 162 11.35 -4.11 16.36
C CYS A 162 12.46 -3.06 16.43
N ILE A 163 13.22 -2.95 15.35
CA ILE A 163 14.36 -2.02 15.24
C ILE A 163 14.00 -0.73 14.50
N SER A 164 12.75 -0.56 14.08
CA SER A 164 12.28 0.69 13.47
C SER A 164 12.36 1.84 14.47
N ASP A 165 12.80 3.00 14.01
CA ASP A 165 12.84 4.22 14.81
C ASP A 165 11.43 4.64 15.24
N GLU A 166 10.45 4.54 14.31
CA GLU A 166 9.03 4.78 14.59
C GLU A 166 8.29 3.47 14.86
N LYS A 167 7.65 3.38 16.05
CA LYS A 167 6.95 2.16 16.50
C LYS A 167 5.57 1.99 15.86
N ASN A 168 4.94 3.09 15.41
CA ASN A 168 3.60 3.13 14.82
C ASN A 168 3.67 3.14 13.29
N ASN A 169 4.25 2.10 12.72
CA ASN A 169 4.38 1.90 11.29
C ASN A 169 3.30 0.95 10.79
N TYR A 170 2.35 1.46 10.01
CA TYR A 170 1.27 0.68 9.43
C TYR A 170 1.18 0.93 7.93
N THR A 171 0.83 -0.11 7.18
CA THR A 171 0.53 0.00 5.75
C THR A 171 -0.91 -0.42 5.51
N HIS A 172 -1.66 0.42 4.79
CA HIS A 172 -3.01 0.14 4.33
C HIS A 172 -2.96 -0.54 2.96
N PHE A 173 -3.64 -1.67 2.84
CA PHE A 173 -3.74 -2.45 1.62
C PHE A 173 -5.17 -2.48 1.14
N LEU A 174 -5.35 -2.45 -0.18
CA LEU A 174 -6.64 -2.63 -0.83
C LEU A 174 -6.70 -3.99 -1.53
N PHE A 175 -7.83 -4.64 -1.38
CA PHE A 175 -8.22 -5.81 -2.17
C PHE A 175 -9.04 -5.35 -3.36
N VAL A 176 -8.51 -5.54 -4.55
CA VAL A 176 -9.03 -5.02 -5.81
C VAL A 176 -9.55 -6.17 -6.65
N ILE A 177 -10.73 -6.01 -7.21
CA ILE A 177 -11.35 -6.94 -8.14
C ILE A 177 -11.62 -6.28 -9.49
N ARG A 178 -11.95 -7.08 -10.50
CA ARG A 178 -12.46 -6.60 -11.78
C ARG A 178 -13.99 -6.52 -11.74
N GLY A 179 -14.54 -5.42 -12.22
CA GLY A 179 -15.98 -5.18 -12.28
C GLY A 179 -16.41 -3.88 -11.62
N GLU A 180 -17.67 -3.81 -11.25
CA GLU A 180 -18.29 -2.69 -10.59
C GLU A 180 -18.91 -3.12 -9.26
N LEU A 181 -19.10 -2.17 -8.36
CA LEU A 181 -19.80 -2.44 -7.10
C LEU A 181 -21.30 -2.53 -7.33
N PRO A 182 -21.99 -3.52 -6.75
CA PRO A 182 -23.44 -3.53 -6.69
C PRO A 182 -23.97 -2.27 -5.98
N GLU A 183 -25.15 -1.80 -6.34
CA GLU A 183 -25.74 -0.59 -5.75
C GLU A 183 -26.01 -0.73 -4.23
N ASP A 184 -26.22 -1.94 -3.76
CA ASP A 184 -26.47 -2.30 -2.37
C ASP A 184 -25.20 -2.72 -1.60
N PHE A 185 -24.02 -2.50 -2.20
CA PHE A 185 -22.73 -2.85 -1.58
C PHE A 185 -22.53 -2.09 -0.28
N LYS A 186 -22.40 -2.81 0.83
CA LYS A 186 -22.18 -2.26 2.17
C LYS A 186 -20.69 -1.97 2.40
N SER A 187 -20.41 -0.78 2.93
CA SER A 187 -19.04 -0.35 3.22
C SER A 187 -18.98 0.60 4.42
N GLY A 188 -17.79 0.84 4.94
CA GLY A 188 -17.51 1.88 5.93
C GLY A 188 -16.89 3.14 5.31
N LYS A 189 -16.28 2.99 4.14
CA LYS A 189 -15.57 4.06 3.44
C LYS A 189 -15.85 4.01 1.93
N VAL A 190 -15.69 5.17 1.30
CA VAL A 190 -15.76 5.32 -0.16
C VAL A 190 -14.54 6.10 -0.64
N TYR A 191 -13.80 5.51 -1.57
CA TYR A 191 -12.59 6.05 -2.16
C TYR A 191 -12.80 6.38 -3.62
N PHE A 192 -12.53 7.61 -4.01
CA PHE A 192 -12.72 8.09 -5.38
C PHE A 192 -11.64 9.06 -5.80
N THR A 193 -11.56 9.32 -7.09
CA THR A 193 -10.69 10.36 -7.65
C THR A 193 -11.48 11.28 -8.54
N LEU A 194 -11.09 12.56 -8.55
CA LEU A 194 -11.72 13.59 -9.36
C LEU A 194 -10.69 14.60 -9.88
N THR A 195 -11.07 15.32 -10.92
CA THR A 195 -10.36 16.52 -11.39
C THR A 195 -11.33 17.69 -11.41
N CYS A 196 -10.88 18.85 -11.00
CA CYS A 196 -11.66 20.08 -11.07
C CYS A 196 -11.18 21.01 -12.17
N ASN A 197 -11.98 22.03 -12.49
CA ASN A 197 -11.57 23.09 -13.38
C ASN A 197 -10.41 23.90 -12.74
N HIS A 198 -9.47 24.35 -13.56
CA HIS A 198 -8.35 25.14 -13.08
C HIS A 198 -8.75 26.62 -12.91
N VAL A 199 -9.59 26.88 -11.91
CA VAL A 199 -10.07 28.22 -11.52
C VAL A 199 -10.05 28.37 -10.00
N PRO A 200 -9.87 29.59 -9.48
CA PRO A 200 -9.94 29.85 -8.04
C PRO A 200 -11.23 29.32 -7.41
N GLY A 201 -11.11 28.67 -6.24
CA GLY A 201 -12.25 28.13 -5.51
C GLY A 201 -12.81 26.79 -6.02
N ALA A 202 -12.33 26.24 -7.14
CA ALA A 202 -12.87 24.99 -7.69
C ALA A 202 -12.81 23.81 -6.71
N LEU A 203 -11.65 23.57 -6.07
CA LEU A 203 -11.52 22.52 -5.05
C LEU A 203 -12.39 22.80 -3.83
N MET A 204 -12.44 24.05 -3.37
CA MET A 204 -13.28 24.42 -2.21
C MET A 204 -14.75 24.10 -2.47
N LYS A 205 -15.26 24.37 -3.68
CA LYS A 205 -16.64 24.01 -4.05
C LYS A 205 -16.91 22.51 -3.94
N LEU A 206 -15.95 21.66 -4.32
CA LEU A 206 -16.10 20.22 -4.22
C LEU A 206 -16.03 19.73 -2.77
N LEU A 207 -15.15 20.32 -1.95
CA LEU A 207 -15.08 20.04 -0.52
C LEU A 207 -16.34 20.49 0.22
N SER A 208 -16.96 21.62 -0.19
CA SER A 208 -18.25 22.04 0.33
C SER A 208 -19.36 21.02 0.08
N ILE A 209 -19.39 20.37 -1.08
CA ILE A 209 -20.34 19.28 -1.36
C ILE A 209 -20.17 18.13 -0.34
N ILE A 210 -18.94 17.71 -0.06
CA ILE A 210 -18.68 16.65 0.94
C ILE A 210 -19.21 17.09 2.32
N ASN A 211 -18.96 18.33 2.70
CA ASN A 211 -19.44 18.92 3.96
C ASN A 211 -20.96 19.01 4.01
N ASP A 212 -21.63 19.45 2.95
CA ASP A 212 -23.09 19.62 2.88
C ASP A 212 -23.83 18.28 3.09
N TYR A 213 -23.21 17.20 2.64
CA TYR A 213 -23.69 15.85 2.95
C TYR A 213 -23.14 15.30 4.28
N SER A 214 -22.45 16.10 5.11
CA SER A 214 -21.88 15.72 6.40
C SER A 214 -21.12 14.39 6.32
N LEU A 215 -20.24 14.25 5.32
CA LEU A 215 -19.32 13.13 5.17
C LEU A 215 -17.96 13.52 5.76
N ASN A 216 -17.41 12.67 6.64
CA ASN A 216 -16.07 12.88 7.16
C ASN A 216 -15.04 12.43 6.13
N MET A 217 -14.10 13.33 5.78
CA MET A 217 -13.02 13.03 4.84
C MET A 217 -11.81 12.50 5.61
N THR A 218 -11.40 11.27 5.30
CA THR A 218 -10.26 10.60 5.94
C THR A 218 -8.96 10.75 5.14
N LYS A 219 -9.08 11.06 3.85
CA LYS A 219 -7.92 11.22 2.97
C LYS A 219 -8.17 12.26 1.89
N ILE A 220 -7.16 13.08 1.63
CA ILE A 220 -7.05 13.88 0.41
C ILE A 220 -5.60 13.91 -0.06
N GLU A 221 -5.37 13.52 -1.30
CA GLU A 221 -4.05 13.53 -1.93
C GLU A 221 -4.16 14.18 -3.31
N SER A 222 -3.28 15.12 -3.63
CA SER A 222 -3.25 15.79 -4.92
C SER A 222 -2.11 15.27 -5.79
N ARG A 223 -2.42 14.93 -7.03
CA ARG A 223 -1.45 14.43 -8.01
C ARG A 223 -1.48 15.26 -9.29
N PRO A 224 -0.34 15.78 -9.77
CA PRO A 224 -0.30 16.44 -11.05
C PRO A 224 -0.67 15.45 -12.17
N ILE A 225 -1.48 15.89 -13.11
CA ILE A 225 -1.84 15.08 -14.28
C ILE A 225 -0.67 15.16 -15.28
N LYS A 226 -0.16 13.99 -15.67
CA LYS A 226 0.93 13.91 -16.68
C LYS A 226 0.55 14.67 -17.95
N ASN A 227 1.49 15.45 -18.48
CA ASN A 227 1.35 16.24 -19.69
C ASN A 227 0.29 17.38 -19.62
N ARG A 228 -0.15 17.79 -18.41
CA ARG A 228 -1.10 18.89 -18.21
C ARG A 228 -0.61 19.80 -17.09
N VAL A 229 0.11 20.84 -17.45
CA VAL A 229 0.66 21.79 -16.48
C VAL A 229 -0.47 22.51 -15.74
N GLY A 230 -0.40 22.51 -14.40
CA GLY A 230 -1.38 23.16 -13.54
C GLY A 230 -2.68 22.37 -13.29
N GLU A 231 -2.87 21.20 -13.94
CA GLU A 231 -4.02 20.34 -13.67
C GLU A 231 -3.66 19.26 -12.66
N TYR A 232 -4.56 19.04 -11.69
CA TYR A 232 -4.40 18.04 -10.63
C TYR A 232 -5.56 17.06 -10.59
N ARG A 233 -5.23 15.83 -10.26
CA ARG A 233 -6.17 14.81 -9.82
C ARG A 233 -6.15 14.75 -8.31
N PHE A 234 -7.32 14.75 -7.70
CA PHE A 234 -7.48 14.58 -6.27
C PHE A 234 -8.00 13.18 -5.98
N PHE A 235 -7.35 12.50 -5.06
CA PHE A 235 -7.78 11.24 -4.49
C PHE A 235 -8.40 11.55 -3.14
N ILE A 236 -9.64 11.17 -2.93
CA ILE A 236 -10.40 11.50 -1.74
C ILE A 236 -11.03 10.23 -1.19
N GLU A 237 -10.91 10.02 0.12
CA GLU A 237 -11.61 8.98 0.84
C GLU A 237 -12.54 9.65 1.87
N VAL A 238 -13.76 9.15 1.96
CA VAL A 238 -14.76 9.59 2.93
C VAL A 238 -15.32 8.41 3.69
N GLU A 239 -15.68 8.63 4.95
CA GLU A 239 -16.47 7.68 5.74
C GLU A 239 -17.91 7.68 5.28
N GLY A 240 -18.46 6.49 5.04
CA GLY A 240 -19.84 6.31 4.66
C GLY A 240 -20.12 4.96 4.00
N ASP A 241 -21.36 4.51 4.14
CA ASP A 241 -21.85 3.31 3.47
C ASP A 241 -22.22 3.64 2.03
N TYR A 242 -21.53 3.02 1.07
CA TYR A 242 -21.76 3.23 -0.38
C TYR A 242 -23.22 2.99 -0.79
N SER A 243 -23.91 2.05 -0.13
CA SER A 243 -25.32 1.76 -0.41
C SER A 243 -26.29 2.84 0.10
N ALA A 244 -25.84 3.71 1.05
CA ALA A 244 -26.70 4.74 1.63
C ALA A 244 -27.04 5.84 0.65
N GLN A 245 -28.31 6.24 0.58
CA GLN A 245 -28.80 7.27 -0.36
C GLN A 245 -28.01 8.58 -0.22
N LYS A 246 -27.71 9.00 1.00
CA LYS A 246 -26.89 10.17 1.30
C LYS A 246 -25.53 10.17 0.58
N VAL A 247 -24.84 9.01 0.60
CA VAL A 247 -23.52 8.85 -0.06
C VAL A 247 -23.69 8.86 -1.57
N LYS A 248 -24.70 8.18 -2.11
CA LYS A 248 -25.01 8.18 -3.56
C LYS A 248 -25.31 9.60 -4.08
N ASP A 249 -26.09 10.37 -3.33
CA ASP A 249 -26.42 11.75 -3.69
C ASP A 249 -25.18 12.66 -3.67
N ALA A 250 -24.32 12.48 -2.67
CA ALA A 250 -23.04 13.19 -2.59
C ALA A 250 -22.14 12.87 -3.79
N LEU A 251 -21.99 11.57 -4.13
CA LEU A 251 -21.18 11.13 -5.28
C LEU A 251 -21.76 11.63 -6.61
N ALA A 252 -23.07 11.63 -6.76
CA ALA A 252 -23.75 12.19 -7.93
C ALA A 252 -23.53 13.70 -8.06
N SER A 253 -23.63 14.44 -6.94
CA SER A 253 -23.36 15.88 -6.89
C SER A 253 -21.89 16.19 -7.21
N LEU A 254 -20.94 15.44 -6.65
CA LEU A 254 -19.50 15.56 -6.98
C LEU A 254 -19.27 15.31 -8.48
N LYS A 255 -19.83 14.22 -9.02
CA LYS A 255 -19.69 13.85 -10.43
C LYS A 255 -20.22 14.96 -11.36
N ALA A 256 -21.34 15.58 -11.02
CA ALA A 256 -21.94 16.67 -11.81
C ALA A 256 -21.10 17.98 -11.76
N ASN A 257 -20.30 18.20 -10.71
CA ASN A 257 -19.49 19.42 -10.51
C ASN A 257 -18.01 19.25 -10.81
N THR A 258 -17.58 18.11 -11.31
CA THR A 258 -16.16 17.80 -11.63
C THR A 258 -15.97 17.66 -13.15
N ARG A 259 -14.74 17.89 -13.59
CA ARG A 259 -14.33 17.61 -14.98
C ARG A 259 -14.23 16.10 -15.26
N SER A 260 -13.77 15.34 -14.28
CA SER A 260 -13.80 13.89 -14.30
C SER A 260 -13.98 13.36 -12.88
N PHE A 261 -14.71 12.27 -12.78
CA PHE A 261 -14.96 11.55 -11.52
C PHE A 261 -14.79 10.06 -11.75
N ARG A 262 -14.15 9.37 -10.80
CA ARG A 262 -14.05 7.93 -10.82
C ARG A 262 -14.09 7.36 -9.40
N LEU A 263 -15.00 6.40 -9.18
CA LEU A 263 -14.99 5.55 -8.00
C LEU A 263 -13.77 4.60 -8.07
N ILE A 264 -12.91 4.61 -7.06
CA ILE A 264 -11.79 3.69 -6.90
C ILE A 264 -12.23 2.45 -6.13
N GLY A 265 -13.12 2.63 -5.14
CA GLY A 265 -13.66 1.53 -4.36
C GLY A 265 -14.57 1.98 -3.24
N ALA A 266 -15.16 0.98 -2.57
CA ALA A 266 -15.83 1.13 -1.29
C ALA A 266 -15.51 -0.10 -0.43
N TYR A 267 -15.28 0.07 0.89
CA TYR A 267 -14.81 -1.00 1.77
C TYR A 267 -15.05 -0.69 3.24
#